data_af94fa22ea4f0ff46d522ef8ab117306
#
_entry.id   af94fa22ea4f0ff46d522ef8ab117306
#
_cell.length_a   1.000
_cell.length_b   1.000
_cell.length_c   1.000
_cell.angle_alpha   90.00
_cell.angle_beta   90.00
_cell.angle_gamma   90.00
#
_symmetry.space_group_name_H-M   'P 1'
#
loop_
_entity.id
_entity.type
_entity.pdbx_description
1 polymer ?
#
loop_
_entity_poly.entity_id
_entity_poly.type
_entity_poly.pdbx_seq_one_letter_code
_entity_poly.pdbx_strand_id
1 'polypeptide(L)'
;MIRQGLSSRRGVLRQSRTPFVHALVVYAQPPTSAKPGDEAIVLSDGTIEGFVGGDCAEATVRQQSLETLHSGETMLLRITPDVENDVVRKKVVHNPCLSGGTLEVFLEPLIPPPLVYVIGNTPVAESLVSLGSVVGYAMETYSGTIAKDAHALVVASHGKNEDEALVKALVEGVPYVGLVASKRRGADVVARLAIDEALKAKVRTPAGLPIGAYTAGEIALSILAEIVAERPSGVVGCYEGTRAVTTEIDPVCGMEVVVSEASLHSVHPDPDQNGLLVWFCGNGCQRAFLADPTAFAGARGHH
;
A
#
# COMPACT_ATOMS: atom_id res chain seq x y z
N MET A 1 20.08 16.64 -13.22
CA MET A 1 20.60 15.50 -12.42
C MET A 1 19.54 14.86 -11.54
N ILE A 2 18.72 15.58 -10.74
CA ILE A 2 17.70 15.01 -9.86
C ILE A 2 16.65 14.17 -10.62
N ARG A 3 16.10 14.67 -11.72
CA ARG A 3 15.09 13.96 -12.52
C ARG A 3 15.56 12.63 -13.11
N GLN A 4 16.82 12.54 -13.57
CA GLN A 4 17.37 11.27 -14.07
C GLN A 4 17.50 10.22 -12.96
N GLY A 5 17.87 10.65 -11.74
CA GLY A 5 17.94 9.78 -10.58
C GLY A 5 16.58 9.20 -10.19
N LEU A 6 15.52 10.03 -10.16
CA LEU A 6 14.17 9.59 -9.83
C LEU A 6 13.57 8.66 -10.90
N SER A 7 13.83 8.91 -12.18
CA SER A 7 13.39 7.99 -13.26
C SER A 7 14.02 6.60 -13.11
N SER A 8 15.33 6.52 -12.84
CA SER A 8 16.01 5.27 -12.59
C SER A 8 15.47 4.58 -11.32
N ARG A 9 15.22 5.35 -10.26
CA ARG A 9 14.67 4.85 -9.00
C ARG A 9 13.28 4.25 -9.20
N ARG A 10 12.38 4.90 -9.96
CA ARG A 10 11.07 4.35 -10.33
C ARG A 10 11.20 3.01 -11.06
N GLY A 11 12.18 2.88 -11.96
CA GLY A 11 12.48 1.62 -12.64
C GLY A 11 12.83 0.50 -11.65
N VAL A 12 13.70 0.78 -10.69
CA VAL A 12 14.08 -0.18 -9.64
C VAL A 12 12.88 -0.59 -8.80
N LEU A 13 12.08 0.37 -8.32
CA LEU A 13 10.89 0.11 -7.50
C LEU A 13 9.85 -0.74 -8.25
N ARG A 14 9.63 -0.49 -9.54
CA ARG A 14 8.77 -1.32 -10.38
C ARG A 14 9.29 -2.76 -10.52
N GLN A 15 10.60 -2.93 -10.73
CA GLN A 15 11.23 -4.25 -10.84
C GLN A 15 11.19 -5.01 -9.53
N SER A 16 11.40 -4.34 -8.39
CA SER A 16 11.30 -4.94 -7.06
C SER A 16 9.85 -5.08 -6.55
N ARG A 17 8.86 -4.76 -7.38
CA ARG A 17 7.44 -4.80 -7.03
C ARG A 17 7.09 -3.98 -5.78
N THR A 18 7.82 -2.89 -5.54
CA THR A 18 7.61 -2.00 -4.39
C THR A 18 6.60 -0.92 -4.77
N PRO A 19 5.46 -0.78 -4.07
CA PRO A 19 4.49 0.28 -4.34
C PRO A 19 5.03 1.63 -3.92
N PHE A 20 4.66 2.66 -4.67
CA PHE A 20 5.01 4.03 -4.37
C PHE A 20 4.03 5.00 -5.03
N VAL A 21 4.02 6.24 -4.58
CA VAL A 21 3.32 7.34 -5.27
C VAL A 21 4.34 8.20 -6.00
N HIS A 22 4.06 8.51 -7.24
CA HIS A 22 4.74 9.57 -7.98
C HIS A 22 3.98 10.88 -7.72
N ALA A 23 4.64 11.82 -7.05
CA ALA A 23 4.12 13.16 -6.77
C ALA A 23 4.76 14.14 -7.75
N LEU A 24 3.93 14.84 -8.55
CA LEU A 24 4.38 15.80 -9.55
C LEU A 24 3.76 17.18 -9.27
N VAL A 25 4.56 18.20 -9.05
CA VAL A 25 4.09 19.58 -8.93
C VAL A 25 3.64 20.07 -10.30
N VAL A 26 2.34 20.35 -10.44
CA VAL A 26 1.73 20.82 -11.70
C VAL A 26 1.46 22.33 -11.68
N TYR A 27 1.31 22.92 -10.49
CA TYR A 27 1.12 24.36 -10.31
C TYR A 27 1.83 24.84 -9.04
N ALA A 28 2.43 26.02 -9.07
CA ALA A 28 3.09 26.65 -7.95
C ALA A 28 2.90 28.17 -8.01
N GLN A 29 2.28 28.73 -6.97
CA GLN A 29 2.09 30.16 -6.80
C GLN A 29 2.95 30.66 -5.64
N PRO A 30 3.85 31.63 -5.87
CA PRO A 30 4.68 32.22 -4.82
C PRO A 30 3.84 32.82 -3.66
N PRO A 31 4.41 32.84 -2.42
CA PRO A 31 5.76 32.40 -2.07
C PRO A 31 5.84 30.87 -1.84
N THR A 32 6.59 30.15 -2.66
CA THR A 32 6.89 28.72 -2.50
C THR A 32 8.26 28.41 -3.08
N SER A 33 8.93 27.39 -2.52
CA SER A 33 10.21 26.90 -3.03
C SER A 33 10.05 25.93 -4.21
N ALA A 34 8.86 25.31 -4.33
CA ALA A 34 8.57 24.37 -5.43
C ALA A 34 8.26 25.09 -6.74
N LYS A 35 8.49 24.38 -7.84
CA LYS A 35 8.22 24.84 -9.20
C LYS A 35 7.46 23.77 -9.97
N PRO A 36 6.59 24.14 -10.93
CA PRO A 36 5.98 23.17 -11.83
C PRO A 36 7.02 22.27 -12.48
N GLY A 37 6.79 20.97 -12.38
CA GLY A 37 7.69 19.93 -12.83
C GLY A 37 8.69 19.44 -11.79
N ASP A 38 8.72 19.96 -10.58
CA ASP A 38 9.39 19.28 -9.47
C ASP A 38 8.63 18.01 -9.14
N GLU A 39 9.37 16.96 -8.74
CA GLU A 39 8.79 15.64 -8.52
C GLU A 39 9.42 14.93 -7.33
N ALA A 40 8.66 14.04 -6.72
CA ALA A 40 9.12 13.12 -5.69
C ALA A 40 8.48 11.73 -5.84
N ILE A 41 9.12 10.76 -5.19
CA ILE A 41 8.59 9.41 -4.95
C ILE A 41 8.25 9.33 -3.46
N VAL A 42 7.05 8.87 -3.14
CA VAL A 42 6.64 8.62 -1.75
C VAL A 42 6.46 7.12 -1.57
N LEU A 43 7.24 6.52 -0.68
CA LEU A 43 7.19 5.10 -0.36
C LEU A 43 6.08 4.80 0.66
N SER A 44 5.72 3.53 0.82
CA SER A 44 4.67 3.08 1.73
C SER A 44 4.97 3.32 3.22
N ASP A 45 6.24 3.52 3.59
CA ASP A 45 6.67 3.90 4.94
C ASP A 45 6.62 5.43 5.19
N GLY A 46 6.22 6.21 4.17
CA GLY A 46 6.19 7.67 4.20
C GLY A 46 7.51 8.34 3.85
N THR A 47 8.55 7.59 3.48
CA THR A 47 9.80 8.17 2.97
C THR A 47 9.57 8.92 1.68
N ILE A 48 10.08 10.16 1.56
CA ILE A 48 10.04 10.98 0.35
C ILE A 48 11.42 11.06 -0.25
N GLU A 49 11.53 10.68 -1.51
CA GLU A 49 12.74 10.82 -2.32
C GLU A 49 12.46 11.85 -3.44
N GLY A 50 13.10 13.00 -3.41
CA GLY A 50 12.88 14.07 -4.39
C GLY A 50 12.54 15.41 -3.74
N PHE A 51 11.70 16.24 -4.40
CA PHE A 51 11.33 17.53 -3.88
C PHE A 51 9.95 17.98 -4.39
N VAL A 52 9.08 18.40 -3.48
CA VAL A 52 7.71 18.90 -3.79
C VAL A 52 7.35 20.16 -3.02
N GLY A 53 8.31 20.77 -2.31
CA GLY A 53 8.11 21.99 -1.53
C GLY A 53 8.86 21.96 -0.21
N GLY A 54 8.59 22.92 0.66
CA GLY A 54 9.14 22.97 2.02
C GLY A 54 8.44 21.98 2.95
N ASP A 55 8.95 21.89 4.21
CA ASP A 55 8.56 20.88 5.22
C ASP A 55 7.04 20.69 5.35
N CYS A 56 6.26 21.77 5.45
CA CYS A 56 4.80 21.69 5.62
C CYS A 56 4.10 21.10 4.37
N ALA A 57 4.54 21.48 3.17
CA ALA A 57 4.00 20.92 1.93
C ALA A 57 4.38 19.43 1.79
N GLU A 58 5.61 19.08 2.17
CA GLU A 58 6.09 17.70 2.17
C GLU A 58 5.30 16.82 3.14
N ALA A 59 4.99 17.30 4.34
CA ALA A 59 4.15 16.57 5.31
C ALA A 59 2.75 16.30 4.75
N THR A 60 2.12 17.29 4.10
CA THR A 60 0.82 17.14 3.46
C THR A 60 0.88 16.16 2.27
N VAL A 61 1.91 16.27 1.43
CA VAL A 61 2.10 15.35 0.30
C VAL A 61 2.32 13.92 0.80
N ARG A 62 3.08 13.71 1.87
CA ARG A 62 3.29 12.40 2.51
C ARG A 62 1.98 11.78 2.94
N GLN A 63 1.17 12.51 3.71
CA GLN A 63 -0.12 12.03 4.20
C GLN A 63 -1.05 11.64 3.04
N GLN A 64 -1.27 12.56 2.09
CA GLN A 64 -2.19 12.32 0.98
C GLN A 64 -1.67 11.24 0.01
N SER A 65 -0.36 11.07 -0.11
CA SER A 65 0.23 9.96 -0.88
C SER A 65 -0.06 8.60 -0.24
N LEU A 66 0.01 8.48 1.09
CA LEU A 66 -0.31 7.23 1.77
C LEU A 66 -1.80 6.87 1.64
N GLU A 67 -2.69 7.88 1.73
CA GLU A 67 -4.12 7.70 1.43
C GLU A 67 -4.35 7.24 -0.03
N THR A 68 -3.62 7.83 -0.98
CA THR A 68 -3.64 7.49 -2.41
C THR A 68 -3.15 6.06 -2.67
N LEU A 69 -2.11 5.60 -1.95
CA LEU A 69 -1.66 4.20 -2.01
C LEU A 69 -2.72 3.23 -1.48
N HIS A 70 -3.44 3.63 -0.43
CA HIS A 70 -4.49 2.79 0.15
C HIS A 70 -5.70 2.67 -0.77
N SER A 71 -6.18 3.79 -1.35
CA SER A 71 -7.32 3.80 -2.26
C SER A 71 -7.01 3.24 -3.65
N GLY A 72 -5.74 3.33 -4.09
CA GLY A 72 -5.32 3.01 -5.46
C GLY A 72 -5.77 4.04 -6.50
N GLU A 73 -6.38 5.14 -6.08
CA GLU A 73 -6.89 6.17 -6.98
C GLU A 73 -5.93 7.36 -7.12
N THR A 74 -5.82 7.91 -8.32
CA THR A 74 -5.08 9.14 -8.56
C THR A 74 -5.79 10.34 -7.93
N MET A 75 -5.01 11.32 -7.46
CA MET A 75 -5.52 12.52 -6.79
C MET A 75 -4.81 13.77 -7.29
N LEU A 76 -5.56 14.85 -7.49
CA LEU A 76 -5.00 16.20 -7.58
C LEU A 76 -5.10 16.86 -6.21
N LEU A 77 -3.96 17.06 -5.55
CA LEU A 77 -3.84 17.71 -4.25
C LEU A 77 -3.59 19.20 -4.44
N ARG A 78 -4.41 20.05 -3.83
CA ARG A 78 -4.17 21.50 -3.71
C ARG A 78 -3.85 21.84 -2.27
N ILE A 79 -2.71 22.44 -2.05
CA ILE A 79 -2.23 22.93 -0.77
C ILE A 79 -2.28 24.46 -0.83
N THR A 80 -3.07 25.09 0.02
CA THR A 80 -3.31 26.53 -0.03
C THR A 80 -3.45 27.13 1.39
N PRO A 81 -3.03 28.39 1.62
CA PRO A 81 -3.30 29.09 2.87
C PRO A 81 -4.78 29.51 3.00
N ASP A 82 -5.52 29.50 1.93
CA ASP A 82 -6.93 29.87 1.90
C ASP A 82 -7.81 28.69 2.30
N VAL A 83 -8.92 28.96 2.99
CA VAL A 83 -9.91 27.94 3.33
C VAL A 83 -10.83 27.75 2.12
N GLU A 84 -10.60 26.68 1.39
CA GLU A 84 -11.39 26.26 0.21
C GLU A 84 -12.04 24.91 0.45
N ASN A 85 -13.14 24.61 -0.27
CA ASN A 85 -13.79 23.31 -0.19
C ASN A 85 -13.19 22.33 -1.21
N ASP A 86 -13.29 21.03 -0.91
CA ASP A 86 -12.95 19.97 -1.85
C ASP A 86 -13.79 20.07 -3.13
N VAL A 87 -13.16 19.78 -4.26
CA VAL A 87 -13.79 19.69 -5.57
C VAL A 87 -13.67 18.25 -6.05
N VAL A 88 -14.60 17.80 -6.89
CA VAL A 88 -14.57 16.42 -7.43
C VAL A 88 -13.17 16.10 -7.99
N ARG A 89 -12.55 15.05 -7.47
CA ARG A 89 -11.19 14.57 -7.79
C ARG A 89 -10.06 15.55 -7.47
N LYS A 90 -10.32 16.57 -6.67
CA LYS A 90 -9.33 17.53 -6.22
C LYS A 90 -9.48 17.73 -4.71
N LYS A 91 -8.54 17.20 -3.97
CA LYS A 91 -8.45 17.35 -2.52
C LYS A 91 -7.83 18.71 -2.21
N VAL A 92 -8.49 19.52 -1.40
CA VAL A 92 -7.97 20.80 -0.95
C VAL A 92 -7.54 20.68 0.52
N VAL A 93 -6.29 20.99 0.80
CA VAL A 93 -5.76 21.00 2.15
C VAL A 93 -5.36 22.42 2.54
N HIS A 94 -6.02 22.92 3.58
CA HIS A 94 -5.65 24.19 4.20
C HIS A 94 -4.31 24.04 4.91
N ASN A 95 -3.32 24.84 4.51
CA ASN A 95 -1.99 24.86 5.11
C ASN A 95 -1.71 26.25 5.67
N PRO A 96 -1.84 26.47 6.99
CA PRO A 96 -1.63 27.76 7.63
C PRO A 96 -0.15 28.18 7.73
N CYS A 97 0.73 27.50 7.00
CA CYS A 97 2.17 27.78 7.02
C CYS A 97 2.47 29.25 6.63
N LEU A 98 3.33 29.89 7.40
CA LEU A 98 3.74 31.28 7.20
C LEU A 98 4.42 31.56 5.85
N SER A 99 4.86 30.54 5.12
CA SER A 99 5.43 30.67 3.77
C SER A 99 4.39 31.01 2.69
N GLY A 100 3.11 30.74 2.92
CA GLY A 100 1.97 31.35 2.25
C GLY A 100 1.75 31.06 0.75
N GLY A 101 2.40 30.10 0.14
CA GLY A 101 2.22 29.79 -1.29
C GLY A 101 1.12 28.74 -1.55
N THR A 102 0.60 28.72 -2.77
CA THR A 102 -0.32 27.65 -3.22
C THR A 102 0.40 26.67 -4.14
N LEU A 103 0.18 25.38 -3.91
CA LEU A 103 0.73 24.29 -4.71
C LEU A 103 -0.40 23.38 -5.22
N GLU A 104 -0.27 22.86 -6.45
CA GLU A 104 -1.05 21.71 -6.88
C GLU A 104 -0.08 20.59 -7.26
N VAL A 105 -0.32 19.43 -6.67
CA VAL A 105 0.51 18.24 -6.83
C VAL A 105 -0.37 17.11 -7.32
N PHE A 106 -0.01 16.53 -8.46
CA PHE A 106 -0.66 15.32 -8.97
C PHE A 106 -0.03 14.10 -8.31
N LEU A 107 -0.85 13.29 -7.64
CA LEU A 107 -0.44 12.06 -6.97
C LEU A 107 -0.92 10.87 -7.78
N GLU A 108 0.05 10.07 -8.26
CA GLU A 108 -0.19 8.86 -9.04
C GLU A 108 0.34 7.64 -8.29
N PRO A 109 -0.54 6.77 -7.75
CA PRO A 109 -0.10 5.54 -7.12
C PRO A 109 0.35 4.52 -8.17
N LEU A 110 1.53 3.97 -7.98
CA LEU A 110 2.07 2.90 -8.79
C LEU A 110 2.12 1.63 -7.94
N ILE A 111 1.06 0.84 -8.05
CA ILE A 111 0.85 -0.39 -7.29
C ILE A 111 1.09 -1.56 -8.24
N PRO A 112 2.00 -2.51 -7.90
CA PRO A 112 2.22 -3.69 -8.74
C PRO A 112 0.95 -4.55 -8.82
N PRO A 113 0.67 -5.20 -9.97
CA PRO A 113 -0.43 -6.15 -10.07
C PRO A 113 -0.31 -7.25 -9.01
N PRO A 114 -1.42 -7.73 -8.42
CA PRO A 114 -1.39 -8.82 -7.44
C PRO A 114 -0.72 -10.07 -8.04
N LEU A 115 0.21 -10.67 -7.29
CA LEU A 115 1.01 -11.80 -7.75
C LEU A 115 0.33 -13.13 -7.41
N VAL A 116 0.11 -13.95 -8.42
CA VAL A 116 -0.47 -15.29 -8.30
C VAL A 116 0.51 -16.33 -8.82
N TYR A 117 0.93 -17.21 -7.95
CA TYR A 117 1.73 -18.37 -8.32
C TYR A 117 0.85 -19.53 -8.76
N VAL A 118 1.22 -20.18 -9.88
CA VAL A 118 0.54 -21.36 -10.38
C VAL A 118 1.53 -22.54 -10.43
N ILE A 119 1.11 -23.70 -9.92
CA ILE A 119 1.86 -24.96 -9.98
C ILE A 119 1.15 -25.92 -10.89
N GLY A 120 1.87 -26.45 -11.86
CA GLY A 120 1.41 -27.44 -12.80
C GLY A 120 1.39 -26.96 -14.24
N ASN A 121 1.17 -27.91 -15.13
CA ASN A 121 1.08 -27.72 -16.58
C ASN A 121 -0.22 -28.34 -17.15
N THR A 122 -1.27 -28.35 -16.33
CA THR A 122 -2.58 -28.88 -16.71
C THR A 122 -3.36 -27.83 -17.53
N PRO A 123 -4.38 -28.22 -18.29
CA PRO A 123 -5.25 -27.26 -18.98
C PRO A 123 -5.87 -26.21 -18.05
N VAL A 124 -6.11 -26.55 -16.78
CA VAL A 124 -6.57 -25.57 -15.76
C VAL A 124 -5.47 -24.57 -15.42
N ALA A 125 -4.22 -25.03 -15.23
CA ALA A 125 -3.09 -24.15 -14.98
C ALA A 125 -2.86 -23.16 -16.13
N GLU A 126 -2.89 -23.64 -17.37
CA GLU A 126 -2.76 -22.80 -18.58
C GLU A 126 -3.89 -21.78 -18.69
N SER A 127 -5.13 -22.20 -18.42
CA SER A 127 -6.29 -21.32 -18.42
C SER A 127 -6.21 -20.28 -17.32
N LEU A 128 -5.71 -20.63 -16.11
CA LEU A 128 -5.48 -19.71 -15.01
C LEU A 128 -4.49 -18.61 -15.39
N VAL A 129 -3.35 -18.99 -15.97
CA VAL A 129 -2.31 -18.02 -16.39
C VAL A 129 -2.88 -17.07 -17.46
N SER A 130 -3.59 -17.60 -18.43
CA SER A 130 -4.17 -16.82 -19.53
C SER A 130 -5.23 -15.84 -19.02
N LEU A 131 -6.24 -16.33 -18.28
CA LEU A 131 -7.34 -15.52 -17.77
C LEU A 131 -6.86 -14.53 -16.68
N GLY A 132 -5.98 -14.97 -15.77
CA GLY A 132 -5.44 -14.13 -14.71
C GLY A 132 -4.71 -12.91 -15.27
N SER A 133 -3.93 -13.09 -16.33
CA SER A 133 -3.25 -11.97 -17.02
C SER A 133 -4.24 -10.98 -17.64
N VAL A 134 -5.36 -11.45 -18.20
CA VAL A 134 -6.40 -10.59 -18.78
C VAL A 134 -7.11 -9.76 -17.72
N VAL A 135 -7.33 -10.33 -16.52
CA VAL A 135 -8.00 -9.62 -15.41
C VAL A 135 -7.03 -8.83 -14.53
N GLY A 136 -5.77 -8.70 -14.95
CA GLY A 136 -4.80 -7.79 -14.33
C GLY A 136 -3.97 -8.38 -13.19
N TYR A 137 -3.86 -9.70 -13.07
CA TYR A 137 -2.92 -10.36 -12.16
C TYR A 137 -1.54 -10.55 -12.80
N ALA A 138 -0.48 -10.46 -12.00
CA ALA A 138 0.83 -10.97 -12.37
C ALA A 138 0.83 -12.49 -12.14
N MET A 139 0.87 -13.26 -13.21
CA MET A 139 0.81 -14.72 -13.16
C MET A 139 2.21 -15.31 -13.31
N GLU A 140 2.69 -16.04 -12.33
CA GLU A 140 4.02 -16.65 -12.33
C GLU A 140 3.97 -18.14 -12.05
N THR A 141 4.85 -18.90 -12.70
CA THR A 141 5.06 -20.31 -12.36
C THR A 141 5.90 -20.40 -11.09
N TYR A 142 5.40 -21.14 -10.12
CA TYR A 142 6.12 -21.36 -8.86
C TYR A 142 7.46 -22.10 -9.11
N SER A 143 8.57 -21.51 -8.61
CA SER A 143 9.92 -22.03 -8.79
C SER A 143 10.62 -22.43 -7.47
N GLY A 144 9.86 -22.58 -6.37
CA GLY A 144 10.39 -22.93 -5.06
C GLY A 144 10.52 -21.75 -4.08
N THR A 145 10.34 -20.52 -4.54
CA THR A 145 10.33 -19.31 -3.70
C THR A 145 9.00 -18.58 -3.83
N ILE A 146 8.58 -17.93 -2.75
CA ILE A 146 7.36 -17.12 -2.71
C ILE A 146 7.78 -15.69 -2.34
N ALA A 147 7.35 -14.72 -3.12
CA ALA A 147 7.57 -13.32 -2.81
C ALA A 147 6.65 -12.88 -1.64
N LYS A 148 7.12 -11.95 -0.81
CA LYS A 148 6.35 -11.46 0.36
C LYS A 148 5.01 -10.81 -0.03
N ASP A 149 4.91 -10.31 -1.25
CA ASP A 149 3.70 -9.71 -1.82
C ASP A 149 2.86 -10.70 -2.63
N ALA A 150 3.10 -12.01 -2.49
CA ALA A 150 2.30 -13.04 -3.13
C ALA A 150 0.86 -12.98 -2.63
N HIS A 151 -0.08 -12.83 -3.56
CA HIS A 151 -1.50 -12.76 -3.27
C HIS A 151 -2.16 -14.13 -3.21
N ALA A 152 -1.75 -15.01 -4.09
CA ALA A 152 -2.30 -16.35 -4.16
C ALA A 152 -1.26 -17.38 -4.61
N LEU A 153 -1.46 -18.62 -4.20
CA LEU A 153 -0.82 -19.80 -4.77
C LEU A 153 -1.89 -20.82 -5.15
N VAL A 154 -1.92 -21.23 -6.41
CA VAL A 154 -2.86 -22.24 -6.93
C VAL A 154 -2.11 -23.46 -7.40
N VAL A 155 -2.38 -24.60 -6.77
CA VAL A 155 -1.84 -25.89 -7.16
C VAL A 155 -2.81 -26.58 -8.12
N ALA A 156 -2.45 -26.63 -9.39
CA ALA A 156 -3.19 -27.29 -10.47
C ALA A 156 -2.32 -28.36 -11.14
N SER A 157 -1.68 -29.22 -10.32
CA SER A 157 -0.83 -30.32 -10.75
C SER A 157 -1.48 -31.68 -10.46
N HIS A 158 -0.85 -32.75 -10.95
CA HIS A 158 -1.28 -34.12 -10.71
C HIS A 158 -0.41 -34.86 -9.67
N GLY A 159 -0.14 -34.21 -8.51
CA GLY A 159 0.55 -34.87 -7.38
C GLY A 159 2.06 -34.65 -7.31
N LYS A 160 2.63 -33.73 -8.11
CA LYS A 160 4.06 -33.41 -8.07
C LYS A 160 4.30 -32.15 -7.25
N ASN A 161 5.13 -32.23 -6.20
CA ASN A 161 5.58 -31.12 -5.34
C ASN A 161 4.43 -30.30 -4.70
N GLU A 162 3.25 -30.88 -4.53
CA GLU A 162 2.06 -30.21 -4.02
C GLU A 162 2.22 -29.87 -2.52
N ASP A 163 2.66 -30.85 -1.74
CA ASP A 163 2.67 -30.77 -0.27
C ASP A 163 3.66 -29.69 0.22
N GLU A 164 4.87 -29.69 -0.34
CA GLU A 164 5.90 -28.71 0.01
C GLU A 164 5.47 -27.26 -0.31
N ALA A 165 4.90 -27.07 -1.49
CA ALA A 165 4.46 -25.74 -1.91
C ALA A 165 3.26 -25.24 -1.11
N LEU A 166 2.28 -26.11 -0.79
CA LEU A 166 1.15 -25.78 0.07
C LEU A 166 1.62 -25.39 1.47
N VAL A 167 2.51 -26.21 2.08
CA VAL A 167 3.06 -25.93 3.40
C VAL A 167 3.80 -24.58 3.39
N LYS A 168 4.65 -24.35 2.40
CA LYS A 168 5.41 -23.11 2.30
C LYS A 168 4.50 -21.89 2.16
N ALA A 169 3.51 -21.94 1.28
CA ALA A 169 2.57 -20.84 1.09
C ALA A 169 1.77 -20.52 2.37
N LEU A 170 1.34 -21.55 3.09
CA LEU A 170 0.59 -21.39 4.34
C LEU A 170 1.45 -20.81 5.47
N VAL A 171 2.71 -21.26 5.59
CA VAL A 171 3.65 -20.77 6.60
C VAL A 171 4.08 -19.33 6.30
N GLU A 172 4.29 -18.99 5.02
CA GLU A 172 4.62 -17.62 4.60
C GLU A 172 3.40 -16.68 4.60
N GLY A 173 2.19 -17.20 4.93
CA GLY A 173 0.99 -16.37 5.11
C GLY A 173 0.36 -15.89 3.80
N VAL A 174 0.54 -16.63 2.69
CA VAL A 174 -0.12 -16.29 1.41
C VAL A 174 -1.64 -16.23 1.62
N PRO A 175 -2.31 -15.12 1.28
CA PRO A 175 -3.72 -14.91 1.59
C PRO A 175 -4.66 -15.98 1.02
N TYR A 176 -4.42 -16.42 -0.21
CA TYR A 176 -5.21 -17.47 -0.86
C TYR A 176 -4.31 -18.66 -1.25
N VAL A 177 -4.64 -19.85 -0.76
CA VAL A 177 -3.94 -21.10 -1.11
C VAL A 177 -4.95 -22.11 -1.61
N GLY A 178 -4.97 -22.33 -2.93
CA GLY A 178 -5.93 -23.18 -3.62
C GLY A 178 -5.33 -24.49 -4.14
N LEU A 179 -6.04 -25.60 -3.97
CA LEU A 179 -5.70 -26.90 -4.54
C LEU A 179 -6.81 -27.37 -5.49
N VAL A 180 -6.46 -27.51 -6.76
CA VAL A 180 -7.34 -28.08 -7.80
C VAL A 180 -7.38 -29.60 -7.66
N ALA A 181 -8.40 -30.10 -6.99
CA ALA A 181 -8.57 -31.51 -6.72
C ALA A 181 -10.07 -31.86 -6.53
N SER A 182 -10.42 -33.14 -6.68
CA SER A 182 -11.73 -33.61 -6.20
C SER A 182 -11.81 -33.49 -4.68
N LYS A 183 -13.02 -33.41 -4.12
CA LYS A 183 -13.24 -33.33 -2.66
C LYS A 183 -12.45 -34.42 -1.89
N ARG A 184 -12.49 -35.69 -2.38
CA ARG A 184 -11.77 -36.79 -1.74
C ARG A 184 -10.26 -36.61 -1.80
N ARG A 185 -9.71 -36.35 -3.00
CA ARG A 185 -8.27 -36.17 -3.17
C ARG A 185 -7.77 -34.94 -2.36
N GLY A 186 -8.51 -33.84 -2.39
CA GLY A 186 -8.17 -32.64 -1.64
C GLY A 186 -8.09 -32.91 -0.13
N ALA A 187 -9.07 -33.62 0.42
CA ALA A 187 -9.06 -34.02 1.83
C ALA A 187 -7.84 -34.91 2.18
N ASP A 188 -7.52 -35.87 1.31
CA ASP A 188 -6.37 -36.76 1.50
C ASP A 188 -5.03 -35.97 1.46
N VAL A 189 -4.91 -34.97 0.57
CA VAL A 189 -3.72 -34.11 0.48
C VAL A 189 -3.61 -33.25 1.74
N VAL A 190 -4.67 -32.55 2.13
CA VAL A 190 -4.65 -31.67 3.30
C VAL A 190 -4.35 -32.44 4.60
N ALA A 191 -4.91 -33.65 4.76
CA ALA A 191 -4.69 -34.46 5.95
C ALA A 191 -3.21 -34.83 6.16
N ARG A 192 -2.45 -35.07 5.08
CA ARG A 192 -1.04 -35.48 5.16
C ARG A 192 -0.04 -34.32 5.30
N LEU A 193 -0.48 -33.05 5.17
CA LEU A 193 0.41 -31.90 5.34
C LEU A 193 1.00 -31.88 6.77
N ALA A 194 2.29 -31.70 6.89
CA ALA A 194 3.00 -31.68 8.18
C ALA A 194 3.00 -30.27 8.81
N ILE A 195 1.80 -29.73 9.07
CA ILE A 195 1.56 -28.40 9.65
C ILE A 195 0.36 -28.43 10.60
N ASP A 196 0.16 -27.35 11.35
CA ASP A 196 -0.96 -27.19 12.27
C ASP A 196 -2.34 -27.22 11.57
N GLU A 197 -3.35 -27.77 12.25
CA GLU A 197 -4.71 -27.87 11.74
C GLU A 197 -5.32 -26.51 11.38
N ALA A 198 -4.98 -25.45 12.12
CA ALA A 198 -5.41 -24.09 11.82
C ALA A 198 -4.88 -23.58 10.45
N LEU A 199 -3.69 -23.98 10.06
CA LEU A 199 -3.13 -23.67 8.75
C LEU A 199 -3.73 -24.56 7.66
N LYS A 200 -3.93 -25.86 7.93
CA LYS A 200 -4.60 -26.80 7.00
C LYS A 200 -5.99 -26.31 6.61
N ALA A 201 -6.75 -25.75 7.57
CA ALA A 201 -8.08 -25.21 7.33
C ALA A 201 -8.14 -24.01 6.36
N LYS A 202 -7.01 -23.38 6.10
CA LYS A 202 -6.90 -22.28 5.12
C LYS A 202 -6.77 -22.76 3.68
N VAL A 203 -6.52 -24.04 3.42
CA VAL A 203 -6.45 -24.60 2.06
C VAL A 203 -7.84 -24.63 1.44
N ARG A 204 -8.01 -23.94 0.32
CA ARG A 204 -9.23 -24.00 -0.50
C ARG A 204 -9.18 -25.24 -1.39
N THR A 205 -10.00 -26.24 -1.09
CA THR A 205 -10.08 -27.47 -1.89
C THR A 205 -11.48 -28.10 -1.83
N PRO A 206 -12.11 -28.37 -2.95
CA PRO A 206 -11.72 -28.00 -4.33
C PRO A 206 -11.58 -26.47 -4.48
N ALA A 207 -10.53 -26.01 -5.14
CA ALA A 207 -10.36 -24.58 -5.40
C ALA A 207 -11.43 -24.06 -6.37
N GLY A 208 -11.94 -22.87 -6.10
CA GLY A 208 -12.91 -22.17 -6.92
C GLY A 208 -14.35 -22.18 -6.38
N LEU A 209 -15.08 -21.11 -6.67
CA LEU A 209 -16.48 -20.99 -6.30
C LEU A 209 -17.35 -22.07 -6.98
N PRO A 210 -18.40 -22.58 -6.29
CA PRO A 210 -19.27 -23.63 -6.82
C PRO A 210 -20.28 -23.08 -7.86
N ILE A 211 -19.79 -22.64 -9.01
CA ILE A 211 -20.59 -22.04 -10.10
C ILE A 211 -21.04 -23.07 -11.16
N GLY A 212 -20.80 -24.38 -10.93
CA GLY A 212 -21.09 -25.41 -11.90
C GLY A 212 -20.02 -25.55 -13.00
N ALA A 213 -18.80 -25.08 -12.76
CA ALA A 213 -17.68 -25.16 -13.70
C ALA A 213 -17.33 -26.60 -14.06
N TYR A 214 -17.17 -26.88 -15.36
CA TYR A 214 -16.88 -28.22 -15.91
C TYR A 214 -15.63 -28.21 -16.80
N THR A 215 -15.46 -27.21 -17.65
CA THR A 215 -14.28 -27.10 -18.53
C THR A 215 -13.09 -26.48 -17.78
N ALA A 216 -11.88 -26.69 -18.30
CA ALA A 216 -10.67 -26.12 -17.73
C ALA A 216 -10.74 -24.57 -17.58
N GLY A 217 -11.28 -23.89 -18.59
CA GLY A 217 -11.48 -22.43 -18.53
C GLY A 217 -12.51 -21.99 -17.50
N GLU A 218 -13.62 -22.72 -17.34
CA GLU A 218 -14.63 -22.43 -16.33
C GLU A 218 -14.10 -22.67 -14.92
N ILE A 219 -13.30 -23.74 -14.71
CA ILE A 219 -12.64 -24.01 -13.43
C ILE A 219 -11.65 -22.87 -13.12
N ALA A 220 -10.85 -22.45 -14.08
CA ALA A 220 -9.93 -21.33 -13.92
C ALA A 220 -10.68 -20.03 -13.57
N LEU A 221 -11.80 -19.76 -14.23
CA LEU A 221 -12.67 -18.62 -13.93
C LEU A 221 -13.22 -18.68 -12.51
N SER A 222 -13.71 -19.86 -12.07
CA SER A 222 -14.24 -20.05 -10.71
C SER A 222 -13.18 -19.79 -9.64
N ILE A 223 -11.93 -20.20 -9.88
CA ILE A 223 -10.79 -19.96 -8.98
C ILE A 223 -10.45 -18.46 -8.91
N LEU A 224 -10.36 -17.79 -10.06
CA LEU A 224 -10.12 -16.35 -10.08
C LEU A 224 -11.24 -15.58 -9.40
N ALA A 225 -12.49 -15.99 -9.58
CA ALA A 225 -13.63 -15.38 -8.88
C ALA A 225 -13.55 -15.58 -7.36
N GLU A 226 -13.10 -16.76 -6.87
CA GLU A 226 -12.88 -17.00 -5.45
C GLU A 226 -11.75 -16.12 -4.90
N ILE A 227 -10.62 -15.98 -5.62
CA ILE A 227 -9.52 -15.07 -5.27
C ILE A 227 -10.01 -13.63 -5.15
N VAL A 228 -10.88 -13.18 -6.06
CA VAL A 228 -11.48 -11.83 -6.01
C VAL A 228 -12.41 -11.70 -4.81
N ALA A 229 -13.24 -12.71 -4.52
CA ALA A 229 -14.21 -12.68 -3.42
C ALA A 229 -13.53 -12.66 -2.04
N GLU A 230 -12.37 -13.27 -1.90
CA GLU A 230 -11.61 -13.30 -0.64
C GLU A 230 -10.68 -12.07 -0.46
N ARG A 231 -10.64 -11.17 -1.43
CA ARG A 231 -9.88 -9.94 -1.30
C ARG A 231 -10.52 -9.03 -0.24
N PRO A 232 -9.73 -8.49 0.71
CA PRO A 232 -10.26 -7.52 1.68
C PRO A 232 -10.93 -6.35 0.97
N SER A 233 -12.13 -5.97 1.43
CA SER A 233 -12.89 -4.86 0.87
C SER A 233 -12.12 -3.54 1.03
N GLY A 234 -12.03 -2.75 -0.04
CA GLY A 234 -11.39 -1.42 -0.05
C GLY A 234 -9.89 -1.41 -0.35
N VAL A 235 -9.27 -2.56 -0.63
CA VAL A 235 -7.84 -2.64 -1.00
C VAL A 235 -7.72 -2.92 -2.49
N VAL A 236 -7.34 -1.92 -3.27
CA VAL A 236 -7.04 -2.06 -4.71
C VAL A 236 -5.58 -2.49 -4.87
N GLY A 237 -5.22 -3.63 -4.34
CA GLY A 237 -3.86 -4.16 -4.41
C GLY A 237 -3.54 -4.84 -3.10
N CYS A 238 -3.00 -6.05 -3.16
CA CYS A 238 -2.69 -6.83 -1.99
C CYS A 238 -1.40 -6.35 -1.35
N TYR A 239 -1.45 -5.17 -0.78
CA TYR A 239 -0.39 -4.66 0.06
C TYR A 239 -0.91 -4.58 1.50
N GLU A 240 -0.64 -5.61 2.31
CA GLU A 240 -0.86 -5.56 3.76
C GLU A 240 -0.04 -4.46 4.46
N GLY A 241 0.83 -3.77 3.72
CA GLY A 241 1.67 -2.68 4.23
C GLY A 241 0.98 -1.33 4.36
N THR A 242 -0.20 -1.14 3.78
CA THR A 242 -0.99 0.09 3.99
C THR A 242 -1.94 -0.09 5.17
N ARG A 243 -1.40 -0.15 6.40
CA ARG A 243 -2.19 0.08 7.61
C ARG A 243 -2.87 1.44 7.47
N ALA A 244 -4.08 1.56 8.04
CA ALA A 244 -4.73 2.85 8.20
C ALA A 244 -3.69 3.87 8.70
N VAL A 245 -3.53 4.97 7.97
CA VAL A 245 -2.55 6.00 8.29
C VAL A 245 -2.91 6.56 9.66
N THR A 246 -2.08 6.29 10.67
CA THR A 246 -2.26 6.91 11.98
C THR A 246 -1.74 8.33 11.88
N THR A 247 -2.55 9.31 12.24
CA THR A 247 -2.18 10.73 12.27
C THR A 247 -2.26 11.29 13.67
N GLU A 248 -1.42 12.29 13.94
CA GLU A 248 -1.44 13.12 15.14
C GLU A 248 -1.49 14.59 14.72
N ILE A 249 -1.96 15.44 15.62
CA ILE A 249 -2.07 16.88 15.35
C ILE A 249 -0.79 17.58 15.80
N ASP A 250 -0.17 18.35 14.91
CA ASP A 250 0.92 19.27 15.26
C ASP A 250 0.38 20.33 16.24
N PRO A 251 0.88 20.39 17.50
CA PRO A 251 0.34 21.27 18.52
C PRO A 251 0.57 22.75 18.23
N VAL A 252 1.47 23.10 17.32
CA VAL A 252 1.82 24.50 17.01
C VAL A 252 0.90 25.07 15.93
N CYS A 253 0.62 24.31 14.88
CA CYS A 253 -0.13 24.82 13.74
C CYS A 253 -1.46 24.09 13.48
N GLY A 254 -1.75 23.00 14.19
CA GLY A 254 -2.99 22.25 14.04
C GLY A 254 -3.06 21.34 12.80
N MET A 255 -1.95 21.18 12.07
CA MET A 255 -1.93 20.27 10.91
C MET A 255 -1.88 18.82 11.34
N GLU A 256 -2.54 17.95 10.58
CA GLU A 256 -2.38 16.50 10.73
C GLU A 256 -1.01 16.05 10.21
N VAL A 257 -0.33 15.22 10.98
CA VAL A 257 0.99 14.65 10.67
C VAL A 257 0.92 13.14 10.77
N VAL A 258 1.43 12.45 9.77
CA VAL A 258 1.52 10.98 9.79
C VAL A 258 2.48 10.52 10.88
N VAL A 259 2.05 9.55 11.68
CA VAL A 259 2.88 8.86 12.68
C VAL A 259 3.73 7.80 11.98
N SER A 260 4.98 8.14 11.66
CA SER A 260 5.95 7.23 11.04
C SER A 260 7.38 7.58 11.45
N GLU A 261 8.32 6.65 11.29
CA GLU A 261 9.73 6.92 11.54
C GLU A 261 10.29 8.04 10.63
N ALA A 262 9.69 8.23 9.46
CA ALA A 262 10.06 9.28 8.51
C ALA A 262 9.52 10.66 8.91
N SER A 263 8.59 10.75 9.88
CA SER A 263 7.96 11.99 10.31
C SER A 263 8.74 12.66 11.46
N LEU A 264 8.78 13.99 11.44
CA LEU A 264 9.49 14.76 12.45
C LEU A 264 8.77 14.67 13.80
N HIS A 265 9.49 14.27 14.84
CA HIS A 265 8.95 14.15 16.19
C HIS A 265 9.97 14.46 17.26
N SER A 266 9.53 14.67 18.48
CA SER A 266 10.34 14.84 19.67
C SER A 266 9.64 14.24 20.89
N VAL A 267 10.42 13.87 21.89
CA VAL A 267 9.88 13.56 23.22
C VAL A 267 9.43 14.86 23.89
N HIS A 268 8.24 14.85 24.50
CA HIS A 268 7.74 16.01 25.25
C HIS A 268 8.71 16.37 26.37
N PRO A 269 9.15 17.65 26.50
CA PRO A 269 10.18 18.03 27.46
C PRO A 269 9.68 18.05 28.91
N ASP A 270 8.38 18.06 29.16
CA ASP A 270 7.79 18.01 30.49
C ASP A 270 7.91 16.61 31.10
N PRO A 271 8.57 16.41 32.24
CA PRO A 271 8.71 15.14 32.92
C PRO A 271 7.36 14.45 33.25
N ASP A 272 6.31 15.27 33.52
CA ASP A 272 4.97 14.76 33.83
C ASP A 272 4.27 14.13 32.62
N GLN A 273 4.75 14.39 31.39
CA GLN A 273 4.26 13.78 30.14
C GLN A 273 5.01 12.48 29.77
N ASN A 274 5.93 12.02 30.62
CA ASN A 274 6.60 10.72 30.67
C ASN A 274 6.82 10.02 29.31
N GLY A 275 7.63 10.65 28.44
CA GLY A 275 8.06 10.04 27.18
C GLY A 275 7.04 10.14 26.04
N LEU A 276 6.02 10.98 26.17
CA LEU A 276 5.06 11.23 25.09
C LEU A 276 5.77 11.76 23.84
N LEU A 277 5.55 11.11 22.70
CA LEU A 277 6.02 11.60 21.41
C LEU A 277 5.06 12.68 20.88
N VAL A 278 5.63 13.76 20.41
CA VAL A 278 4.93 14.89 19.78
C VAL A 278 5.39 14.98 18.33
N TRP A 279 4.45 15.08 17.42
CA TRP A 279 4.68 15.03 15.98
C TRP A 279 4.52 16.42 15.36
N PHE A 280 5.37 16.76 14.39
CA PHE A 280 5.42 18.09 13.80
C PHE A 280 5.40 18.04 12.28
N CYS A 281 4.70 18.97 11.66
CA CYS A 281 4.67 19.12 10.21
C CYS A 281 6.00 19.60 9.62
N GLY A 282 6.86 20.21 10.43
CA GLY A 282 8.15 20.72 9.99
C GLY A 282 9.00 21.26 11.12
N ASN A 283 10.28 21.54 10.79
CA ASN A 283 11.31 22.01 11.74
C ASN A 283 10.94 23.34 12.43
N GLY A 284 10.12 24.18 11.78
CA GLY A 284 9.65 25.43 12.36
C GLY A 284 8.76 25.21 13.58
N CYS A 285 7.77 24.32 13.45
CA CYS A 285 6.86 23.95 14.54
C CYS A 285 7.60 23.22 15.67
N GLN A 286 8.48 22.28 15.34
CA GLN A 286 9.29 21.58 16.34
C GLN A 286 10.12 22.56 17.18
N ARG A 287 10.82 23.51 16.56
CA ARG A 287 11.62 24.52 17.28
C ARG A 287 10.74 25.43 18.13
N ALA A 288 9.59 25.87 17.64
CA ALA A 288 8.66 26.70 18.39
C ALA A 288 8.13 25.98 19.64
N PHE A 289 7.74 24.70 19.48
CA PHE A 289 7.30 23.88 20.59
C PHE A 289 8.38 23.63 21.64
N LEU A 290 9.59 23.30 21.24
CA LEU A 290 10.70 23.05 22.15
C LEU A 290 11.18 24.31 22.88
N ALA A 291 10.95 25.48 22.29
CA ALA A 291 11.27 26.77 22.93
C ALA A 291 10.29 27.13 24.05
N ASP A 292 9.00 26.84 23.87
CA ASP A 292 7.96 27.08 24.91
C ASP A 292 6.82 26.01 24.76
N PRO A 293 6.98 24.82 25.34
CA PRO A 293 5.96 23.77 25.27
C PRO A 293 4.64 24.15 25.94
N THR A 294 4.71 25.05 26.94
CA THR A 294 3.53 25.45 27.72
C THR A 294 2.58 26.34 26.92
N ALA A 295 3.09 27.10 25.96
CA ALA A 295 2.28 27.91 25.05
C ALA A 295 1.33 27.07 24.18
N PHE A 296 1.63 25.80 23.99
CA PHE A 296 0.86 24.86 23.11
C PHE A 296 0.13 23.77 23.89
N ALA A 297 0.12 23.81 25.23
CA ALA A 297 -0.50 22.78 26.08
C ALA A 297 -2.03 22.66 25.92
N GLY A 298 -2.70 23.67 25.34
CA GLY A 298 -4.15 23.72 25.11
C GLY A 298 -4.62 23.20 23.73
N ALA A 299 -3.70 22.87 22.82
CA ALA A 299 -4.02 22.48 21.44
C ALA A 299 -4.46 21.00 21.28
N ARG A 300 -4.63 20.27 22.38
CA ARG A 300 -5.16 18.90 22.34
C ARG A 300 -6.67 18.92 22.14
N GLY A 301 -7.09 18.70 20.90
CA GLY A 301 -8.31 18.00 20.53
C GLY A 301 -9.64 18.53 21.04
N HIS A 302 -10.35 19.19 20.14
CA HIS A 302 -11.79 18.98 20.10
C HIS A 302 -12.07 17.91 19.03
N HIS A 303 -12.41 16.73 19.50
CA HIS A 303 -13.03 15.64 18.72
C HIS A 303 -14.41 16.07 18.19
#